data_610a7bfb84e655b6a827bfb833404998
#
_entry.id   610a7bfb84e655b6a827bfb833404998
#
_cell.length_a   1.000
_cell.length_b   1.000
_cell.length_c   1.000
_cell.angle_alpha   90.00
_cell.angle_beta   90.00
_cell.angle_gamma   90.00
#
_symmetry.space_group_name_H-M   'P 1'
#
loop_
_entity.id
_entity.type
_entity.pdbx_description
1 polymer ?
#
loop_
_entity_poly.entity_id
_entity_poly.type
_entity_poly.pdbx_seq_one_letter_code
_entity_poly.pdbx_strand_id
1 'polypeptide(L)'
;MVHIGAPRDARSLTDEVKSRARRYGSDLVGIVSASDLDAVPSHWIGHRDYRCYTKKTTHYLEDARSLIIMGIRVWDDVFETVIRVRDHDEYPEEWRGQYYARRLVRFLEGEGCKAVLEPDLLSKKRMAQLAGLGNFGKNTLIINPEYGPWFRLRSILTDAELVPDRPFTDDLCGGCDRCIKSCPVGALTPYRLDPDRCLLGMTWEQRRSKEFGKIWDEHCPPLTRNTYLMCMTCQRACTHGRELRGLD
;
A
#
# COMPACT_ATOMS: atom_id res chain seq x y z
N MET A 1 1.89 -10.46 38.69
CA MET A 1 0.74 -11.20 38.17
C MET A 1 0.08 -10.32 37.12
N VAL A 2 0.23 -10.68 35.83
CA VAL A 2 -0.47 -10.00 34.75
C VAL A 2 -1.90 -10.49 34.80
N HIS A 3 -2.88 -9.61 35.03
CA HIS A 3 -4.28 -9.92 34.89
C HIS A 3 -4.52 -10.26 33.40
N ILE A 4 -4.59 -11.55 33.09
CA ILE A 4 -5.11 -12.01 31.82
C ILE A 4 -6.65 -11.83 31.95
N GLY A 5 -7.15 -10.71 31.45
CA GLY A 5 -8.58 -10.47 31.30
C GLY A 5 -9.20 -11.58 30.45
N ALA A 6 -10.52 -11.83 30.61
CA ALA A 6 -11.23 -12.75 29.74
C ALA A 6 -10.99 -12.40 28.26
N PRO A 7 -10.83 -13.39 27.38
CA PRO A 7 -10.61 -13.13 25.96
C PRO A 7 -11.72 -12.24 25.41
N ARG A 8 -11.36 -11.16 24.70
CA ARG A 8 -12.33 -10.25 24.09
C ARG A 8 -13.06 -11.00 22.97
N ASP A 9 -14.34 -10.72 22.81
CA ASP A 9 -15.07 -11.20 21.64
C ASP A 9 -14.51 -10.54 20.36
N ALA A 10 -14.70 -11.19 19.21
CA ALA A 10 -14.14 -10.76 17.93
C ALA A 10 -14.53 -9.32 17.54
N ARG A 11 -15.76 -8.89 17.85
CA ARG A 11 -16.24 -7.53 17.53
C ARG A 11 -15.54 -6.49 18.40
N SER A 12 -15.49 -6.71 19.71
CA SER A 12 -14.81 -5.82 20.65
C SER A 12 -13.32 -5.68 20.34
N LEU A 13 -12.65 -6.79 19.99
CA LEU A 13 -11.24 -6.75 19.57
C LEU A 13 -11.07 -6.00 18.24
N THR A 14 -11.97 -6.20 17.28
CA THR A 14 -11.95 -5.49 15.99
C THR A 14 -12.07 -3.98 16.18
N ASP A 15 -13.02 -3.54 17.01
CA ASP A 15 -13.24 -2.11 17.27
C ASP A 15 -12.02 -1.47 17.95
N GLU A 16 -11.41 -2.18 18.90
CA GLU A 16 -10.20 -1.72 19.57
C GLU A 16 -8.99 -1.69 18.60
N VAL A 17 -8.80 -2.69 17.75
CA VAL A 17 -7.78 -2.73 16.69
C VAL A 17 -7.93 -1.51 15.77
N LYS A 18 -9.13 -1.25 15.27
CA LYS A 18 -9.41 -0.10 14.39
C LYS A 18 -9.19 1.23 15.10
N SER A 19 -9.64 1.36 16.35
CA SER A 19 -9.44 2.55 17.18
C SER A 19 -7.94 2.82 17.39
N ARG A 20 -7.18 1.79 17.76
CA ARG A 20 -5.72 1.92 17.96
C ARG A 20 -4.97 2.24 16.67
N ALA A 21 -5.32 1.59 15.56
CA ALA A 21 -4.71 1.87 14.27
C ALA A 21 -4.83 3.37 13.93
N ARG A 22 -6.03 3.94 14.07
CA ARG A 22 -6.26 5.39 13.86
C ARG A 22 -5.46 6.24 14.84
N ARG A 23 -5.47 5.91 16.13
CA ARG A 23 -4.70 6.63 17.17
C ARG A 23 -3.18 6.56 16.92
N TYR A 24 -2.70 5.51 16.27
CA TYR A 24 -1.29 5.35 15.92
C TYR A 24 -0.89 6.06 14.63
N GLY A 25 -1.83 6.66 13.91
CA GLY A 25 -1.56 7.48 12.73
C GLY A 25 -2.04 6.89 11.40
N SER A 26 -2.92 5.89 11.43
CA SER A 26 -3.57 5.38 10.22
C SER A 26 -4.83 6.20 9.91
N ASP A 27 -4.93 6.71 8.69
CA ASP A 27 -6.12 7.44 8.22
C ASP A 27 -7.23 6.45 7.81
N LEU A 28 -6.83 5.33 7.22
CA LEU A 28 -7.71 4.25 6.80
C LEU A 28 -7.31 2.95 7.50
N VAL A 29 -8.28 2.15 7.89
CA VAL A 29 -8.05 0.83 8.46
C VAL A 29 -9.20 -0.10 8.11
N GLY A 30 -8.86 -1.32 7.69
CA GLY A 30 -9.85 -2.35 7.39
C GLY A 30 -9.33 -3.74 7.71
N ILE A 31 -10.25 -4.68 7.78
CA ILE A 31 -10.01 -6.08 8.13
C ILE A 31 -10.40 -6.96 6.95
N VAL A 32 -9.57 -7.94 6.65
CA VAL A 32 -9.83 -8.99 5.66
C VAL A 32 -9.73 -10.35 6.37
N SER A 33 -10.61 -11.29 6.06
CA SER A 33 -10.40 -12.65 6.52
C SER A 33 -9.24 -13.30 5.74
N ALA A 34 -8.45 -14.13 6.39
CA ALA A 34 -7.37 -14.86 5.72
C ALA A 34 -7.92 -15.75 4.58
N SER A 35 -9.09 -16.37 4.80
CA SER A 35 -9.74 -17.19 3.78
C SER A 35 -10.16 -16.41 2.54
N ASP A 36 -10.64 -15.15 2.67
CA ASP A 36 -11.05 -14.33 1.53
C ASP A 36 -9.84 -13.90 0.69
N LEU A 37 -8.73 -13.54 1.36
CA LEU A 37 -7.50 -13.26 0.63
C LEU A 37 -6.95 -14.53 -0.06
N ASP A 38 -6.99 -15.65 0.64
CA ASP A 38 -6.52 -16.93 0.11
C ASP A 38 -7.40 -17.51 -1.01
N ALA A 39 -8.66 -17.10 -1.10
CA ALA A 39 -9.54 -17.44 -2.22
C ALA A 39 -9.15 -16.71 -3.53
N VAL A 40 -8.42 -15.60 -3.43
CA VAL A 40 -7.92 -14.89 -4.61
C VAL A 40 -6.88 -15.76 -5.32
N PRO A 41 -7.00 -15.98 -6.64
CA PRO A 41 -5.99 -16.71 -7.39
C PRO A 41 -4.61 -16.07 -7.26
N SER A 42 -3.57 -16.92 -7.17
CA SER A 42 -2.19 -16.43 -7.14
C SER A 42 -1.91 -15.59 -8.39
N HIS A 43 -1.38 -14.42 -8.19
CA HIS A 43 -1.10 -13.46 -9.25
C HIS A 43 0.29 -12.85 -9.06
N TRP A 44 0.82 -12.35 -10.16
CA TRP A 44 2.11 -11.71 -10.15
C TRP A 44 2.04 -10.38 -9.39
N ILE A 45 2.97 -10.22 -8.46
CA ILE A 45 3.25 -8.96 -7.78
C ILE A 45 4.69 -8.61 -8.01
N GLY A 46 4.99 -7.35 -8.00
CA GLY A 46 6.38 -6.97 -8.05
C GLY A 46 6.59 -5.60 -8.63
N HIS A 47 7.77 -5.20 -8.39
CA HIS A 47 8.41 -4.01 -8.86
C HIS A 47 9.84 -4.44 -9.24
N ARG A 48 10.66 -3.58 -9.71
CA ARG A 48 11.99 -3.84 -10.23
C ARG A 48 12.77 -5.01 -9.60
N ASP A 49 12.88 -5.02 -8.27
CA ASP A 49 13.72 -5.98 -7.53
C ASP A 49 12.90 -7.13 -6.91
N TYR A 50 11.60 -7.15 -7.17
CA TYR A 50 10.67 -8.02 -6.48
C TYR A 50 9.62 -8.55 -7.47
N ARG A 51 9.94 -9.66 -8.12
CA ARG A 51 9.11 -10.28 -9.16
C ARG A 51 8.73 -11.69 -8.75
N CYS A 52 7.55 -11.84 -8.18
CA CYS A 52 7.08 -13.12 -7.68
C CYS A 52 5.57 -13.23 -7.72
N TYR A 53 5.09 -14.43 -7.45
CA TYR A 53 3.68 -14.71 -7.29
C TYR A 53 3.28 -14.66 -5.81
N THR A 54 2.05 -14.18 -5.56
CA THR A 54 1.48 -14.16 -4.21
C THR A 54 1.43 -15.56 -3.62
N LYS A 55 1.63 -15.63 -2.32
CA LYS A 55 1.49 -16.84 -1.49
C LYS A 55 0.18 -16.83 -0.71
N LYS A 56 -0.16 -17.96 -0.09
CA LYS A 56 -1.25 -18.04 0.88
C LYS A 56 -0.81 -17.48 2.22
N THR A 57 -1.77 -17.08 3.04
CA THR A 57 -1.51 -16.54 4.39
C THR A 57 -0.79 -17.55 5.28
N THR A 58 -1.08 -18.84 5.11
CA THR A 58 -0.43 -19.96 5.82
C THR A 58 1.07 -20.08 5.54
N HIS A 59 1.59 -19.45 4.49
CA HIS A 59 3.03 -19.37 4.25
C HIS A 59 3.78 -18.59 5.35
N TYR A 60 3.09 -17.67 6.03
CA TYR A 60 3.66 -16.83 7.09
C TYR A 60 3.17 -17.21 8.48
N LEU A 61 1.92 -17.64 8.58
CA LEU A 61 1.27 -17.98 9.85
C LEU A 61 0.26 -19.11 9.60
N GLU A 62 0.56 -20.32 10.12
CA GLU A 62 -0.22 -21.52 9.87
C GLU A 62 -1.69 -21.37 10.30
N ASP A 63 -1.91 -20.75 11.45
CA ASP A 63 -3.21 -20.49 12.08
C ASP A 63 -3.77 -19.08 11.78
N ALA A 64 -3.33 -18.47 10.66
CA ALA A 64 -3.80 -17.16 10.22
C ALA A 64 -5.33 -17.09 10.10
N ARG A 65 -5.95 -16.06 10.69
CA ARG A 65 -7.41 -15.82 10.63
C ARG A 65 -7.75 -14.49 9.97
N SER A 66 -6.99 -13.45 10.28
CA SER A 66 -7.32 -12.09 9.82
C SER A 66 -6.09 -11.34 9.34
N LEU A 67 -6.34 -10.40 8.43
CA LEU A 67 -5.37 -9.39 8.04
C LEU A 67 -5.92 -8.01 8.35
N ILE A 68 -5.05 -7.16 8.87
CA ILE A 68 -5.33 -5.75 9.11
C ILE A 68 -4.60 -4.98 8.02
N ILE A 69 -5.32 -4.17 7.25
CA ILE A 69 -4.75 -3.27 6.26
C ILE A 69 -4.93 -1.84 6.74
N MET A 70 -3.83 -1.09 6.78
CA MET A 70 -3.75 0.29 7.20
C MET A 70 -3.40 1.17 6.02
N GLY A 71 -4.12 2.28 5.83
CA GLY A 71 -3.79 3.31 4.87
C GLY A 71 -3.32 4.57 5.59
N ILE A 72 -2.13 5.06 5.24
CA ILE A 72 -1.52 6.24 5.82
C ILE A 72 -1.46 7.32 4.76
N ARG A 73 -2.12 8.43 5.00
CA ARG A 73 -2.25 9.53 4.04
C ARG A 73 -0.88 10.13 3.68
N VAL A 74 -0.71 10.38 2.40
CA VAL A 74 0.39 11.15 1.83
C VAL A 74 -0.15 12.54 1.49
N TRP A 75 0.03 13.49 2.39
CA TRP A 75 -0.53 14.84 2.26
C TRP A 75 0.46 15.86 1.70
N ASP A 76 1.73 15.49 1.55
CA ASP A 76 2.79 16.31 0.99
C ASP A 76 3.77 15.47 0.16
N ASP A 77 4.43 16.10 -0.82
CA ASP A 77 5.39 15.44 -1.70
C ASP A 77 6.64 14.96 -0.97
N VAL A 78 6.96 15.52 0.17
CA VAL A 78 8.10 15.07 0.99
C VAL A 78 7.98 13.59 1.37
N PHE A 79 6.76 13.06 1.48
CA PHE A 79 6.52 11.62 1.73
C PHE A 79 6.71 10.74 0.50
N GLU A 80 6.91 11.34 -0.67
CA GLU A 80 7.24 10.65 -1.91
C GLU A 80 8.75 10.69 -2.21
N THR A 81 9.53 11.05 -1.20
CA THR A 81 10.99 11.08 -1.27
C THR A 81 11.56 9.67 -1.26
N VAL A 82 12.55 9.45 -2.10
CA VAL A 82 13.33 8.21 -2.17
C VAL A 82 14.79 8.55 -1.91
N ILE A 83 15.44 7.76 -1.08
CA ILE A 83 16.86 7.88 -0.77
C ILE A 83 17.61 6.72 -1.41
N ARG A 84 18.57 7.02 -2.27
CA ARG A 84 19.47 6.03 -2.84
C ARG A 84 20.56 5.66 -1.84
N VAL A 85 20.56 4.44 -1.37
CA VAL A 85 21.56 3.90 -0.45
C VAL A 85 22.33 2.80 -1.16
N ARG A 86 23.57 3.10 -1.58
CA ARG A 86 24.41 2.18 -2.37
C ARG A 86 23.69 1.69 -3.65
N ASP A 87 23.17 0.49 -3.64
CA ASP A 87 22.58 -0.23 -4.78
C ASP A 87 21.04 -0.37 -4.70
N HIS A 88 20.41 0.10 -3.65
CA HIS A 88 18.95 0.05 -3.47
C HIS A 88 18.34 1.39 -3.11
N ASP A 89 17.03 1.47 -3.26
CA ASP A 89 16.23 2.63 -2.92
C ASP A 89 15.52 2.42 -1.57
N GLU A 90 15.62 3.40 -0.70
CA GLU A 90 14.94 3.45 0.60
C GLU A 90 13.79 4.46 0.53
N TYR A 91 12.70 4.13 1.19
CA TYR A 91 11.47 4.93 1.21
C TYR A 91 11.15 5.36 2.66
N PRO A 92 11.50 6.59 3.08
CA PRO A 92 11.30 7.06 4.46
C PRO A 92 9.85 6.95 4.94
N GLU A 93 8.89 7.11 4.03
CA GLU A 93 7.47 6.92 4.33
C GLU A 93 7.15 5.49 4.78
N GLU A 94 7.90 4.50 4.30
CA GLU A 94 7.74 3.13 4.76
C GLU A 94 8.12 2.97 6.22
N TRP A 95 9.16 3.65 6.68
CA TRP A 95 9.58 3.61 8.08
C TRP A 95 8.52 4.20 9.01
N ARG A 96 7.92 5.33 8.61
CA ARG A 96 6.80 5.93 9.34
C ARG A 96 5.63 4.96 9.47
N GLY A 97 5.22 4.37 8.37
CA GLY A 97 4.13 3.41 8.34
C GLY A 97 4.42 2.14 9.15
N GLN A 98 5.64 1.61 9.05
CA GLN A 98 6.07 0.45 9.84
C GLN A 98 6.10 0.76 11.34
N TYR A 99 6.49 1.97 11.73
CA TYR A 99 6.45 2.39 13.13
C TYR A 99 5.03 2.33 13.70
N TYR A 100 4.02 2.79 12.94
CA TYR A 100 2.63 2.71 13.35
C TYR A 100 2.13 1.26 13.42
N ALA A 101 2.44 0.47 12.40
CA ALA A 101 2.02 -0.93 12.35
C ALA A 101 2.66 -1.78 13.45
N ARG A 102 3.94 -1.55 13.79
CA ARG A 102 4.62 -2.23 14.91
C ARG A 102 3.94 -1.99 16.26
N ARG A 103 3.36 -0.80 16.48
CA ARG A 103 2.60 -0.51 17.71
C ARG A 103 1.35 -1.37 17.80
N LEU A 104 0.70 -1.62 16.65
CA LEU A 104 -0.48 -2.47 16.58
C LEU A 104 -0.12 -3.96 16.75
N VAL A 105 1.01 -4.40 16.18
CA VAL A 105 1.56 -5.75 16.42
C VAL A 105 1.77 -5.98 17.91
N ARG A 106 2.45 -5.07 18.61
CA ARG A 106 2.67 -5.18 20.05
C ARG A 106 1.37 -5.24 20.86
N PHE A 107 0.35 -4.53 20.40
CA PHE A 107 -0.97 -4.61 21.03
C PHE A 107 -1.57 -6.01 20.87
N LEU A 108 -1.57 -6.58 19.66
CA LEU A 108 -2.07 -7.92 19.39
C LEU A 108 -1.31 -8.99 20.19
N GLU A 109 0.01 -8.88 20.24
CA GLU A 109 0.86 -9.75 21.07
C GLU A 109 0.52 -9.65 22.56
N GLY A 110 0.22 -8.43 23.03
CA GLY A 110 -0.27 -8.20 24.40
C GLY A 110 -1.65 -8.80 24.70
N GLU A 111 -2.49 -8.98 23.69
CA GLU A 111 -3.76 -9.70 23.77
C GLU A 111 -3.58 -11.24 23.63
N GLY A 112 -2.33 -11.72 23.49
CA GLY A 112 -2.00 -13.13 23.37
C GLY A 112 -2.08 -13.67 21.94
N CYS A 113 -2.24 -12.81 20.94
CA CYS A 113 -2.31 -13.20 19.54
C CYS A 113 -0.92 -13.18 18.90
N LYS A 114 -0.71 -14.02 17.88
CA LYS A 114 0.44 -13.95 16.99
C LYS A 114 0.19 -12.88 15.92
N ALA A 115 1.24 -12.15 15.54
CA ALA A 115 1.13 -11.15 14.49
C ALA A 115 2.41 -11.09 13.64
N VAL A 116 2.24 -11.05 12.32
CA VAL A 116 3.33 -10.91 11.34
C VAL A 116 3.18 -9.55 10.64
N LEU A 117 4.22 -8.72 10.79
CA LEU A 117 4.27 -7.41 10.17
C LEU A 117 4.70 -7.53 8.70
N GLU A 118 3.96 -6.86 7.80
CA GLU A 118 4.34 -6.67 6.39
C GLU A 118 4.69 -7.97 5.66
N PRO A 119 3.82 -9.00 5.63
CA PRO A 119 4.09 -10.21 4.86
C PRO A 119 4.21 -9.85 3.37
N ASP A 120 5.42 -9.95 2.85
CA ASP A 120 5.86 -9.37 1.58
C ASP A 120 5.21 -10.00 0.33
N LEU A 121 4.91 -11.31 0.38
CA LEU A 121 4.27 -12.03 -0.72
C LEU A 121 2.73 -12.01 -0.69
N LEU A 122 2.15 -11.16 0.14
CA LEU A 122 0.71 -10.90 0.17
C LEU A 122 0.39 -9.55 -0.48
N SER A 123 -0.62 -9.51 -1.35
CA SER A 123 -0.97 -8.30 -2.10
C SER A 123 -1.69 -7.27 -1.23
N LYS A 124 -0.98 -6.24 -0.75
CA LYS A 124 -1.55 -5.12 0.02
C LYS A 124 -2.69 -4.41 -0.72
N LYS A 125 -2.56 -4.24 -2.04
CA LYS A 125 -3.62 -3.61 -2.85
C LYS A 125 -4.89 -4.46 -2.86
N ARG A 126 -4.76 -5.78 -3.00
CA ARG A 126 -5.92 -6.68 -2.94
C ARG A 126 -6.54 -6.69 -1.56
N MET A 127 -5.73 -6.69 -0.50
CA MET A 127 -6.23 -6.53 0.88
C MET A 127 -7.02 -5.22 1.04
N ALA A 128 -6.50 -4.10 0.54
CA ALA A 128 -7.17 -2.81 0.62
C ALA A 128 -8.54 -2.81 -0.08
N GLN A 129 -8.64 -3.47 -1.23
CA GLN A 129 -9.90 -3.63 -1.95
C GLN A 129 -10.87 -4.54 -1.19
N LEU A 130 -10.42 -5.68 -0.67
CA LEU A 130 -11.24 -6.61 0.11
C LEU A 130 -11.69 -6.01 1.45
N ALA A 131 -10.90 -5.12 2.04
CA ALA A 131 -11.19 -4.39 3.27
C ALA A 131 -12.02 -3.11 3.07
N GLY A 132 -12.51 -2.83 1.86
CA GLY A 132 -13.36 -1.68 1.59
C GLY A 132 -12.64 -0.33 1.56
N LEU A 133 -11.31 -0.29 1.49
CA LEU A 133 -10.57 0.97 1.50
C LEU A 133 -10.59 1.70 0.15
N GLY A 134 -10.99 1.06 -0.91
CA GLY A 134 -11.07 1.58 -2.27
C GLY A 134 -10.95 0.47 -3.30
N ASN A 135 -10.92 0.83 -4.58
CA ASN A 135 -10.79 -0.13 -5.67
C ASN A 135 -9.58 0.18 -6.56
N PHE A 136 -9.20 -0.79 -7.38
CA PHE A 136 -8.15 -0.60 -8.36
C PHE A 136 -8.52 0.48 -9.36
N GLY A 137 -7.68 1.48 -9.49
CA GLY A 137 -7.77 2.46 -10.56
C GLY A 137 -7.08 1.99 -11.84
N LYS A 138 -7.34 2.69 -12.95
CA LYS A 138 -6.69 2.42 -14.25
C LYS A 138 -5.17 2.59 -14.21
N ASN A 139 -4.64 3.30 -13.21
CA ASN A 139 -3.20 3.40 -12.92
C ASN A 139 -2.67 2.28 -12.01
N THR A 140 -3.48 1.26 -11.73
CA THR A 140 -3.18 0.12 -10.86
C THR A 140 -2.93 0.44 -9.38
N LEU A 141 -3.18 1.68 -8.95
CA LEU A 141 -3.21 2.06 -7.54
C LEU A 141 -4.61 1.82 -6.97
N ILE A 142 -4.70 1.71 -5.65
CA ILE A 142 -6.01 1.74 -4.99
C ILE A 142 -6.47 3.19 -4.93
N ILE A 143 -7.68 3.43 -5.41
CA ILE A 143 -8.33 4.73 -5.36
C ILE A 143 -9.39 4.69 -4.25
N ASN A 144 -9.19 5.52 -3.25
CA ASN A 144 -10.19 5.77 -2.21
C ASN A 144 -11.08 6.95 -2.64
N PRO A 145 -12.38 6.96 -2.33
CA PRO A 145 -13.27 8.07 -2.71
C PRO A 145 -12.81 9.43 -2.18
N GLU A 146 -12.28 9.47 -0.95
CA GLU A 146 -11.85 10.69 -0.26
C GLU A 146 -10.38 11.04 -0.57
N TYR A 147 -9.47 10.06 -0.38
CA TYR A 147 -8.03 10.31 -0.49
C TYR A 147 -7.47 10.07 -1.91
N GLY A 148 -8.27 9.58 -2.84
CA GLY A 148 -7.76 9.17 -4.16
C GLY A 148 -6.65 8.14 -4.04
N PRO A 149 -5.54 8.27 -4.79
CA PRO A 149 -4.37 7.37 -4.70
C PRO A 149 -3.35 7.79 -3.62
N TRP A 150 -3.66 8.79 -2.78
CA TRP A 150 -2.69 9.47 -1.92
C TRP A 150 -2.59 8.86 -0.51
N PHE A 151 -2.33 7.56 -0.44
CA PHE A 151 -2.02 6.85 0.80
C PHE A 151 -1.10 5.67 0.57
N ARG A 152 -0.36 5.30 1.61
CA ARG A 152 0.53 4.15 1.63
C ARG A 152 -0.08 3.04 2.47
N LEU A 153 0.07 1.82 2.00
CA LEU A 153 -0.53 0.65 2.62
C LEU A 153 0.47 -0.06 3.52
N ARG A 154 0.00 -0.48 4.70
CA ARG A 154 0.70 -1.36 5.64
C ARG A 154 -0.20 -2.51 6.02
N SER A 155 0.37 -3.68 6.23
CA SER A 155 -0.40 -4.88 6.53
C SER A 155 0.13 -5.62 7.75
N ILE A 156 -0.78 -6.28 8.47
CA ILE A 156 -0.47 -7.16 9.59
C ILE A 156 -1.32 -8.42 9.40
N LEU A 157 -0.67 -9.58 9.44
CA LEU A 157 -1.33 -10.88 9.47
C LEU A 157 -1.40 -11.37 10.91
N THR A 158 -2.51 -11.96 11.35
CA THR A 158 -2.70 -12.42 12.73
C THR A 158 -3.60 -13.65 12.82
N ASP A 159 -3.41 -14.42 13.89
CA ASP A 159 -4.34 -15.50 14.30
C ASP A 159 -5.54 -14.96 15.09
N ALA A 160 -5.57 -13.68 15.44
CA ALA A 160 -6.72 -13.05 16.04
C ALA A 160 -7.95 -13.17 15.13
N GLU A 161 -9.08 -13.55 15.70
CA GLU A 161 -10.36 -13.54 15.01
C GLU A 161 -10.94 -12.13 15.03
N LEU A 162 -10.94 -11.46 13.86
CA LEU A 162 -11.47 -10.13 13.69
C LEU A 162 -12.64 -10.15 12.69
N VAL A 163 -13.60 -9.26 12.87
CA VAL A 163 -14.75 -9.13 11.96
C VAL A 163 -14.30 -8.48 10.67
N PRO A 164 -14.37 -9.16 9.51
CA PRO A 164 -13.94 -8.60 8.24
C PRO A 164 -14.87 -7.48 7.77
N ASP A 165 -14.29 -6.53 7.06
CA ASP A 165 -15.03 -5.47 6.36
C ASP A 165 -15.57 -6.00 5.02
N ARG A 166 -16.44 -5.22 4.40
CA ARG A 166 -16.99 -5.54 3.06
C ARG A 166 -16.05 -5.05 1.97
N PRO A 167 -15.85 -5.82 0.89
CA PRO A 167 -15.08 -5.38 -0.26
C PRO A 167 -15.63 -4.09 -0.90
N PHE A 168 -14.73 -3.26 -1.39
CA PHE A 168 -15.09 -2.13 -2.24
C PHE A 168 -15.24 -2.62 -3.69
N THR A 169 -16.41 -2.38 -4.29
CA THR A 169 -16.76 -2.93 -5.62
C THR A 169 -16.93 -1.88 -6.70
N ASP A 170 -17.13 -0.61 -6.33
CA ASP A 170 -17.43 0.44 -7.30
C ASP A 170 -16.22 0.78 -8.17
N ASP A 171 -16.42 0.97 -9.46
CA ASP A 171 -15.42 1.51 -10.38
C ASP A 171 -15.42 3.04 -10.31
N LEU A 172 -14.43 3.60 -9.62
CA LEU A 172 -14.27 5.04 -9.48
C LEU A 172 -13.66 5.71 -10.73
N CYS A 173 -13.15 4.94 -11.68
CA CYS A 173 -12.53 5.47 -12.89
C CYS A 173 -13.52 5.69 -14.05
N GLY A 174 -14.52 4.82 -14.20
CA GLY A 174 -15.49 4.92 -15.30
C GLY A 174 -14.85 5.19 -16.66
N GLY A 175 -15.25 6.25 -17.33
CA GLY A 175 -14.68 6.70 -18.61
C GLY A 175 -13.35 7.48 -18.50
N CYS A 176 -12.86 7.81 -17.30
CA CYS A 176 -11.65 8.61 -17.11
C CYS A 176 -10.38 7.85 -17.55
N ASP A 177 -9.49 8.51 -18.29
CA ASP A 177 -8.20 7.98 -18.75
C ASP A 177 -7.02 8.94 -18.50
N ARG A 178 -7.19 9.94 -17.65
CA ARG A 178 -6.21 11.01 -17.40
C ARG A 178 -4.83 10.46 -16.99
N CYS A 179 -4.79 9.49 -16.08
CA CYS A 179 -3.54 8.89 -15.61
C CYS A 179 -2.80 8.13 -16.73
N ILE A 180 -3.53 7.52 -17.66
CA ILE A 180 -2.95 6.83 -18.82
C ILE A 180 -2.33 7.85 -19.78
N LYS A 181 -3.08 8.90 -20.13
CA LYS A 181 -2.63 9.97 -21.02
C LYS A 181 -1.46 10.77 -20.46
N SER A 182 -1.40 10.92 -19.14
CA SER A 182 -0.32 11.67 -18.48
C SER A 182 0.97 10.88 -18.28
N CYS A 183 0.95 9.55 -18.44
CA CYS A 183 2.12 8.73 -18.19
C CYS A 183 3.26 9.07 -19.18
N PRO A 184 4.40 9.61 -18.73
CA PRO A 184 5.45 10.13 -19.63
C PRO A 184 6.14 9.07 -20.47
N VAL A 185 6.02 7.81 -20.05
CA VAL A 185 6.66 6.65 -20.72
C VAL A 185 5.65 5.65 -21.28
N GLY A 186 4.33 5.96 -21.21
CA GLY A 186 3.28 5.11 -21.73
C GLY A 186 3.23 3.72 -21.08
N ALA A 187 3.54 3.63 -19.78
CA ALA A 187 3.57 2.38 -19.04
C ALA A 187 2.18 1.86 -18.64
N LEU A 188 1.12 2.65 -18.85
CA LEU A 188 -0.23 2.33 -18.37
C LEU A 188 -1.19 2.00 -19.52
N THR A 189 -1.90 0.91 -19.38
CA THR A 189 -3.16 0.62 -20.06
C THR A 189 -4.25 0.42 -18.99
N PRO A 190 -5.55 0.47 -19.32
CA PRO A 190 -6.58 0.37 -18.29
C PRO A 190 -6.39 -0.82 -17.35
N TYR A 191 -6.20 -0.53 -16.06
CA TYR A 191 -5.99 -1.51 -14.96
C TYR A 191 -4.75 -2.39 -15.10
N ARG A 192 -3.79 -1.98 -15.94
CA ARG A 192 -2.55 -2.73 -16.17
C ARG A 192 -1.35 -1.79 -16.25
N LEU A 193 -0.28 -2.18 -15.58
CA LEU A 193 1.02 -1.52 -15.59
C LEU A 193 2.04 -2.42 -16.30
N ASP A 194 2.82 -1.82 -17.20
CA ASP A 194 4.08 -2.38 -17.66
C ASP A 194 5.20 -1.91 -16.70
N PRO A 195 5.71 -2.78 -15.81
CA PRO A 195 6.69 -2.39 -14.81
C PRO A 195 8.05 -2.09 -15.41
N ASP A 196 8.37 -2.66 -16.59
CA ASP A 196 9.66 -2.45 -17.27
C ASP A 196 9.72 -1.08 -17.95
N ARG A 197 8.56 -0.48 -18.22
CA ARG A 197 8.45 0.89 -18.76
C ARG A 197 8.24 1.95 -17.67
N CYS A 198 7.66 1.56 -16.53
CA CYS A 198 7.40 2.52 -15.45
C CYS A 198 8.71 3.11 -14.93
N LEU A 199 8.81 4.42 -14.80
CA LEU A 199 10.02 5.08 -14.27
C LEU A 199 10.44 4.47 -12.92
N LEU A 200 9.49 4.18 -12.03
CA LEU A 200 9.80 3.55 -10.74
C LEU A 200 10.25 2.08 -10.87
N GLY A 201 9.94 1.41 -11.98
CA GLY A 201 10.40 0.05 -12.29
C GLY A 201 11.76 -0.03 -12.99
N MET A 202 12.30 1.10 -13.45
CA MET A 202 13.56 1.13 -14.20
C MET A 202 14.77 0.84 -13.31
N THR A 203 15.76 0.14 -13.87
CA THR A 203 17.07 -0.02 -13.24
C THR A 203 17.81 1.31 -13.17
N TRP A 204 18.86 1.37 -12.35
CA TRP A 204 19.67 2.60 -12.23
C TRP A 204 20.33 2.99 -13.55
N GLU A 205 20.78 2.02 -14.33
CA GLU A 205 21.39 2.22 -15.65
C GLU A 205 20.38 2.81 -16.64
N GLN A 206 19.14 2.28 -16.65
CA GLN A 206 18.06 2.82 -17.48
C GLN A 206 17.73 4.27 -17.14
N ARG A 207 17.64 4.59 -15.84
CA ARG A 207 17.36 5.95 -15.34
C ARG A 207 18.40 6.98 -15.83
N ARG A 208 19.64 6.55 -16.06
CA ARG A 208 20.76 7.38 -16.52
C ARG A 208 21.07 7.23 -18.00
N SER A 209 20.31 6.48 -18.74
CA SER A 209 20.49 6.29 -20.18
C SER A 209 20.18 7.57 -20.94
N LYS A 210 20.70 7.67 -22.19
CA LYS A 210 20.37 8.78 -23.09
C LYS A 210 18.86 8.83 -23.42
N GLU A 211 18.20 7.68 -23.40
CA GLU A 211 16.78 7.55 -23.73
C GLU A 211 15.88 8.08 -22.60
N PHE A 212 16.17 7.71 -21.36
CA PHE A 212 15.26 7.97 -20.23
C PHE A 212 15.78 9.04 -19.26
N GLY A 213 17.06 9.39 -19.27
CA GLY A 213 17.65 10.28 -18.27
C GLY A 213 16.96 11.63 -18.18
N LYS A 214 16.64 12.26 -19.31
CA LYS A 214 15.92 13.54 -19.33
C LYS A 214 14.49 13.41 -18.77
N ILE A 215 13.76 12.36 -19.19
CA ILE A 215 12.41 12.08 -18.70
C ILE A 215 12.45 11.75 -17.21
N TRP A 216 13.48 11.01 -16.77
CA TRP A 216 13.70 10.71 -15.37
C TRP A 216 13.86 11.99 -14.55
N ASP A 217 14.78 12.88 -14.92
CA ASP A 217 15.06 14.12 -14.18
C ASP A 217 13.85 15.06 -14.12
N GLU A 218 13.01 15.06 -15.16
CA GLU A 218 11.78 15.85 -15.20
C GLU A 218 10.70 15.30 -14.25
N HIS A 219 10.53 13.98 -14.18
CA HIS A 219 9.44 13.34 -13.44
C HIS A 219 9.86 12.73 -12.10
N CYS A 220 11.15 12.61 -11.86
CA CYS A 220 11.77 12.15 -10.62
C CYS A 220 12.88 13.13 -10.20
N PRO A 221 12.55 14.42 -9.96
CA PRO A 221 13.54 15.46 -9.78
C PRO A 221 14.47 15.16 -8.59
N PRO A 222 15.78 15.32 -8.75
CA PRO A 222 16.74 15.17 -7.66
C PRO A 222 16.58 16.32 -6.66
N LEU A 223 16.56 15.98 -5.38
CA LEU A 223 16.57 16.92 -4.26
C LEU A 223 17.99 17.11 -3.72
N THR A 224 18.75 16.02 -3.68
CA THR A 224 20.15 15.99 -3.31
C THR A 224 20.90 14.99 -4.19
N ARG A 225 22.21 14.80 -3.94
CA ARG A 225 22.99 13.78 -4.65
C ARG A 225 22.39 12.36 -4.59
N ASN A 226 21.76 12.02 -3.48
CA ASN A 226 21.27 10.66 -3.21
C ASN A 226 19.75 10.61 -2.99
N THR A 227 19.04 11.74 -3.15
CA THR A 227 17.61 11.83 -2.81
C THR A 227 16.86 12.43 -4.00
N TYR A 228 15.72 11.83 -4.34
CA TYR A 228 14.85 12.31 -5.39
C TYR A 228 13.38 12.13 -5.01
N LEU A 229 12.48 12.86 -5.67
CA LEU A 229 11.05 12.59 -5.60
C LEU A 229 10.69 11.46 -6.57
N MET A 230 9.88 10.51 -6.15
CA MET A 230 9.39 9.48 -7.08
C MET A 230 8.40 10.08 -8.09
N CYS A 231 8.27 9.45 -9.24
CA CYS A 231 7.28 9.84 -10.23
C CYS A 231 5.86 9.70 -9.69
N MET A 232 5.14 10.80 -9.64
CA MET A 232 3.74 10.89 -9.17
C MET A 232 2.76 11.28 -10.29
N THR A 233 3.20 11.32 -11.54
CA THR A 233 2.43 11.88 -12.66
C THR A 233 1.05 11.25 -12.79
N CYS A 234 0.94 9.93 -12.72
CA CYS A 234 -0.34 9.24 -12.79
C CYS A 234 -1.23 9.45 -11.53
N GLN A 235 -0.62 9.69 -10.36
CA GLN A 235 -1.35 10.04 -9.14
C GLN A 235 -1.89 11.48 -9.22
N ARG A 236 -1.06 12.43 -9.65
CA ARG A 236 -1.44 13.85 -9.83
C ARG A 236 -2.52 14.05 -10.88
N ALA A 237 -2.57 13.19 -11.91
CA ALA A 237 -3.61 13.21 -12.93
C ALA A 237 -4.96 12.65 -12.45
N CYS A 238 -4.99 11.94 -11.32
CA CYS A 238 -6.23 11.41 -10.76
C CYS A 238 -7.11 12.53 -10.24
N THR A 239 -8.43 12.44 -10.51
CA THR A 239 -9.39 13.45 -10.06
C THR A 239 -9.80 13.28 -8.59
N HIS A 240 -9.62 12.08 -8.03
CA HIS A 240 -9.94 11.79 -6.65
C HIS A 240 -8.82 12.26 -5.70
N GLY A 241 -9.19 12.82 -4.55
CA GLY A 241 -8.26 13.24 -3.50
C GLY A 241 -7.43 14.48 -3.82
N ARG A 242 -7.74 15.23 -4.90
CA ARG A 242 -6.99 16.42 -5.32
C ARG A 242 -7.07 17.53 -4.28
N GLU A 243 -8.28 17.89 -3.86
CA GLU A 243 -8.53 18.92 -2.88
C GLU A 243 -7.70 18.71 -1.59
N LEU A 244 -7.73 17.48 -1.06
CA LEU A 244 -6.95 17.11 0.13
C LEU A 244 -5.43 17.16 -0.06
N ARG A 245 -4.96 17.25 -1.30
CA ARG A 245 -3.55 17.38 -1.68
C ARG A 245 -3.17 18.81 -2.09
N GLY A 246 -4.13 19.75 -2.14
CA GLY A 246 -3.88 21.09 -2.63
C GLY A 246 -3.43 21.10 -4.09
N LEU A 247 -4.03 20.25 -4.93
CA LEU A 247 -3.71 20.10 -6.37
C LEU A 247 -4.77 20.73 -7.28
N ASP A 248 -5.66 21.51 -6.75
CA ASP A 248 -6.73 22.23 -7.48
C ASP A 248 -6.22 23.53 -8.10
#